data_ff72eaef221c413088999294f4e8ac7a
#
_entry.id   ff72eaef221c413088999294f4e8ac7a
#
_cell.length_a   1.000
_cell.length_b   1.000
_cell.length_c   1.000
_cell.angle_alpha   90.00
_cell.angle_beta   90.00
_cell.angle_gamma   90.00
#
_symmetry.space_group_name_H-M   'P 1'
#
loop_
_entity.id
_entity.type
_entity.pdbx_description
1 polymer ?
#
loop_
_entity_poly.entity_id
_entity_poly.type
_entity_poly.pdbx_seq_one_letter_code
_entity_poly.pdbx_strand_id
1 'polypeptide(L)'
;MRKYDVIVVGAGNGGLSAAAYLASEGKKVLVLEKHNLPGGCATSFKRGAYEFESALHELCQMGDGKEGRPKGAVRELLSDKYGLDVDWRPVDEAFCAIATDKGGFDVTMPADVQGFIDEMERQVPGSREAMTNIMEMSRMIGDGVDWLAERDNDPKGLDKVRMLLKFGDLMKLVPVSCNDVCDMVGLPEKAKNIFESYWTYISANSREVSFAVYAFMTYIYLTQKPWVAAGRSHEISLAFDKRIRDLGGDIWYNTEVTKIDVKNNRVRGVQLASGEYIPCEWVISNLMPSVVFDRMMDKSEVPERSRRLMNAQRLAQAPLTVYIGLDASAEELGLKGYDTFLRHDPDNSKQYASDNSIETHRDFSVTILDNAIPGISGEGRCMIEFAKFYTGDPFADVKEADYFKVKDRIARECVERYESVTGCNIHAHIEEIVIASPVTWARYLGTPRGDVYGYEPANWDGMFPRVQSGHKLDYTVQGLRFAGGHGTQMDGFSQAYLSGAEQARYMLLDMQKEGK
;
A
#
# COMPACT_ATOMS: atom_id res chain seq x y z
N MET A 1 -12.82 -5.09 35.63
CA MET A 1 -12.15 -4.69 34.37
C MET A 1 -12.32 -5.85 33.38
N ARG A 2 -12.79 -5.59 32.18
CA ARG A 2 -12.97 -6.67 31.16
C ARG A 2 -11.58 -7.16 30.74
N LYS A 3 -11.34 -8.48 30.79
CA LYS A 3 -10.07 -9.05 30.34
C LYS A 3 -10.13 -9.24 28.81
N TYR A 4 -9.19 -8.70 28.08
CA TYR A 4 -9.00 -8.93 26.67
C TYR A 4 -7.94 -10.01 26.44
N ASP A 5 -8.15 -10.84 25.42
CA ASP A 5 -7.19 -11.87 25.02
C ASP A 5 -6.05 -11.23 24.21
N VAL A 6 -6.39 -10.28 23.34
CA VAL A 6 -5.42 -9.58 22.49
C VAL A 6 -5.71 -8.08 22.45
N ILE A 7 -4.66 -7.27 22.49
CA ILE A 7 -4.73 -5.84 22.21
C ILE A 7 -4.13 -5.58 20.84
N VAL A 8 -4.84 -4.80 20.00
CA VAL A 8 -4.35 -4.29 18.73
C VAL A 8 -4.05 -2.80 18.88
N VAL A 9 -2.83 -2.40 18.59
CA VAL A 9 -2.38 -1.00 18.69
C VAL A 9 -2.38 -0.37 17.31
N GLY A 10 -3.30 0.58 17.11
CA GLY A 10 -3.56 1.28 15.85
C GLY A 10 -4.69 0.64 15.02
N ALA A 11 -5.66 1.45 14.62
CA ALA A 11 -6.81 1.08 13.79
C ALA A 11 -6.59 1.39 12.30
N GLY A 12 -5.35 1.24 11.80
CA GLY A 12 -5.07 1.22 10.37
C GLY A 12 -5.45 -0.13 9.75
N ASN A 13 -5.29 -0.28 8.44
CA ASN A 13 -5.76 -1.44 7.67
C ASN A 13 -5.30 -2.79 8.23
N GLY A 14 -4.02 -2.91 8.56
CA GLY A 14 -3.47 -4.14 9.14
C GLY A 14 -4.03 -4.44 10.53
N GLY A 15 -4.19 -3.39 11.37
CA GLY A 15 -4.76 -3.52 12.70
C GLY A 15 -6.23 -3.92 12.69
N LEU A 16 -7.03 -3.27 11.84
CA LEU A 16 -8.45 -3.59 11.66
C LEU A 16 -8.64 -5.02 11.15
N SER A 17 -7.85 -5.43 10.15
CA SER A 17 -7.89 -6.79 9.62
C SER A 17 -7.49 -7.83 10.67
N ALA A 18 -6.43 -7.57 11.46
CA ALA A 18 -6.02 -8.46 12.54
C ALA A 18 -7.10 -8.57 13.62
N ALA A 19 -7.71 -7.46 14.01
CA ALA A 19 -8.78 -7.44 15.01
C ALA A 19 -10.02 -8.19 14.53
N ALA A 20 -10.46 -7.99 13.29
CA ALA A 20 -11.58 -8.69 12.69
C ALA A 20 -11.31 -10.20 12.62
N TYR A 21 -10.09 -10.60 12.22
CA TYR A 21 -9.69 -12.00 12.19
C TYR A 21 -9.80 -12.65 13.58
N LEU A 22 -9.16 -12.05 14.59
CA LEU A 22 -9.16 -12.56 15.96
C LEU A 22 -10.56 -12.62 16.56
N ALA A 23 -11.37 -11.59 16.32
CA ALA A 23 -12.75 -11.55 16.80
C ALA A 23 -13.60 -12.64 16.11
N SER A 24 -13.41 -12.92 14.82
CA SER A 24 -14.09 -14.01 14.10
C SER A 24 -13.72 -15.40 14.63
N GLU A 25 -12.53 -15.54 15.23
CA GLU A 25 -12.06 -16.77 15.90
C GLU A 25 -12.43 -16.79 17.41
N GLY A 26 -13.35 -15.91 17.84
CA GLY A 26 -13.90 -15.90 19.21
C GLY A 26 -13.00 -15.28 20.28
N LYS A 27 -11.93 -14.57 19.91
CA LYS A 27 -11.06 -13.87 20.87
C LYS A 27 -11.66 -12.53 21.28
N LYS A 28 -11.48 -12.15 22.55
CA LYS A 28 -11.84 -10.83 23.08
C LYS A 28 -10.76 -9.83 22.70
N VAL A 29 -11.04 -8.99 21.70
CA VAL A 29 -10.08 -8.06 21.13
C VAL A 29 -10.39 -6.64 21.58
N LEU A 30 -9.35 -5.87 21.92
CA LEU A 30 -9.40 -4.43 22.10
C LEU A 30 -8.50 -3.75 21.08
N VAL A 31 -9.06 -2.88 20.26
CA VAL A 31 -8.29 -1.99 19.37
C VAL A 31 -8.14 -0.64 20.06
N LEU A 32 -6.91 -0.12 20.09
CA LEU A 32 -6.56 1.18 20.67
C LEU A 32 -6.07 2.10 19.58
N GLU A 33 -6.80 3.18 19.31
CA GLU A 33 -6.51 4.13 18.25
C GLU A 33 -6.36 5.56 18.83
N LYS A 34 -5.23 6.22 18.50
CA LYS A 34 -4.95 7.59 18.96
C LYS A 34 -5.86 8.64 18.30
N HIS A 35 -6.30 8.36 17.07
CA HIS A 35 -7.16 9.25 16.30
C HIS A 35 -8.63 9.07 16.69
N ASN A 36 -9.49 9.99 16.25
CA ASN A 36 -10.94 9.91 16.48
C ASN A 36 -11.69 9.06 15.44
N LEU A 37 -10.99 8.55 14.41
CA LEU A 37 -11.52 7.75 13.32
C LEU A 37 -10.62 6.55 13.02
N PRO A 38 -11.16 5.43 12.51
CA PRO A 38 -10.39 4.31 12.02
C PRO A 38 -9.84 4.55 10.61
N GLY A 39 -8.91 3.71 10.17
CA GLY A 39 -8.47 3.59 8.79
C GLY A 39 -7.01 3.93 8.55
N GLY A 40 -6.41 4.79 9.36
CA GLY A 40 -5.05 5.26 9.09
C GLY A 40 -4.97 6.00 7.76
N CYS A 41 -4.30 5.42 6.73
CA CYS A 41 -4.29 5.96 5.38
C CYS A 41 -5.61 5.72 4.61
N ALA A 42 -6.42 4.72 5.00
CA ALA A 42 -7.71 4.41 4.37
C ALA A 42 -8.84 5.16 5.09
N THR A 43 -8.86 6.47 4.92
CA THR A 43 -9.87 7.36 5.49
C THR A 43 -10.18 8.51 4.53
N SER A 44 -11.27 9.23 4.76
CA SER A 44 -11.60 10.46 4.05
C SER A 44 -11.70 11.64 5.02
N PHE A 45 -11.66 12.84 4.48
CA PHE A 45 -11.83 14.05 5.27
C PHE A 45 -12.58 15.14 4.50
N LYS A 46 -13.34 15.98 5.21
CA LYS A 46 -14.14 17.06 4.59
C LYS A 46 -13.45 18.41 4.70
N ARG A 47 -13.53 19.17 3.59
CA ARG A 47 -13.25 20.61 3.55
C ARG A 47 -14.25 21.27 2.61
N GLY A 48 -14.88 22.35 3.06
CA GLY A 48 -15.93 23.00 2.28
C GLY A 48 -17.02 22.01 1.87
N ALA A 49 -17.32 21.96 0.59
CA ALA A 49 -18.30 21.04 0.00
C ALA A 49 -17.73 19.67 -0.39
N TYR A 50 -16.41 19.47 -0.23
CA TYR A 50 -15.70 18.29 -0.73
C TYR A 50 -15.37 17.31 0.39
N GLU A 51 -15.44 16.03 0.06
CA GLU A 51 -14.92 14.94 0.89
C GLU A 51 -13.79 14.25 0.11
N PHE A 52 -12.57 14.53 0.50
CA PHE A 52 -11.36 14.02 -0.14
C PHE A 52 -11.03 12.61 0.36
N GLU A 53 -10.57 11.75 -0.55
CA GLU A 53 -9.86 10.51 -0.20
C GLU A 53 -8.47 10.86 0.33
N SER A 54 -8.01 10.23 1.42
CA SER A 54 -6.71 10.63 1.97
C SER A 54 -5.52 10.06 1.20
N ALA A 55 -5.55 8.78 0.81
CA ALA A 55 -4.44 8.15 0.10
C ALA A 55 -4.77 6.85 -0.64
N LEU A 56 -5.89 6.20 -0.35
CA LEU A 56 -6.26 4.96 -1.02
C LEU A 56 -6.86 5.27 -2.38
N HIS A 57 -6.13 5.00 -3.45
CA HIS A 57 -6.66 5.14 -4.78
C HIS A 57 -7.42 3.87 -5.20
N GLU A 58 -6.80 2.69 -5.05
CA GLU A 58 -7.39 1.43 -5.49
C GLU A 58 -6.85 0.24 -4.72
N LEU A 59 -7.55 -0.88 -4.78
CA LEU A 59 -7.14 -2.17 -4.21
C LEU A 59 -6.88 -3.19 -5.32
N CYS A 60 -5.73 -3.86 -5.25
CA CYS A 60 -5.46 -5.07 -6.01
C CYS A 60 -5.96 -6.32 -5.26
N GLN A 61 -5.91 -7.50 -5.92
CA GLN A 61 -6.40 -8.77 -5.38
C GLN A 61 -7.88 -8.74 -4.99
N MET A 62 -8.67 -7.97 -5.76
CA MET A 62 -10.09 -7.75 -5.53
C MET A 62 -11.00 -8.39 -6.59
N GLY A 63 -10.48 -9.25 -7.46
CA GLY A 63 -11.27 -9.96 -8.45
C GLY A 63 -12.50 -10.62 -7.84
N ASP A 64 -13.65 -10.53 -8.55
CA ASP A 64 -14.95 -10.96 -8.04
C ASP A 64 -15.34 -12.41 -8.37
N GLY A 65 -14.48 -13.12 -9.10
CA GLY A 65 -14.77 -14.49 -9.57
C GLY A 65 -15.77 -14.56 -10.72
N LYS A 66 -16.06 -13.44 -11.37
CA LYS A 66 -17.05 -13.37 -12.47
C LYS A 66 -16.37 -13.07 -13.81
N GLU A 67 -17.07 -13.34 -14.92
CA GLU A 67 -16.61 -13.02 -16.27
C GLU A 67 -15.21 -13.54 -16.60
N GLY A 68 -14.84 -14.70 -16.03
CA GLY A 68 -13.52 -15.31 -16.24
C GLY A 68 -12.39 -14.72 -15.39
N ARG A 69 -12.67 -13.72 -14.56
CA ARG A 69 -11.69 -13.19 -13.61
C ARG A 69 -11.52 -14.13 -12.41
N PRO A 70 -10.31 -14.40 -11.93
CA PRO A 70 -10.11 -15.14 -10.69
C PRO A 70 -10.62 -14.32 -9.49
N LYS A 71 -11.04 -15.01 -8.43
CA LYS A 71 -11.38 -14.35 -7.18
C LYS A 71 -10.10 -13.92 -6.48
N GLY A 72 -10.07 -12.70 -5.98
CA GLY A 72 -8.90 -12.12 -5.32
C GLY A 72 -8.84 -12.45 -3.84
N ALA A 73 -7.63 -12.68 -3.31
CA ALA A 73 -7.42 -13.03 -1.91
C ALA A 73 -7.91 -11.93 -0.94
N VAL A 74 -7.79 -10.66 -1.32
CA VAL A 74 -8.32 -9.54 -0.52
C VAL A 74 -9.86 -9.54 -0.56
N ARG A 75 -10.47 -9.80 -1.72
CA ARG A 75 -11.93 -9.95 -1.83
C ARG A 75 -12.45 -11.07 -0.95
N GLU A 76 -11.82 -12.24 -0.99
CA GLU A 76 -12.19 -13.37 -0.13
C GLU A 76 -12.09 -13.01 1.35
N LEU A 77 -11.00 -12.32 1.73
CA LEU A 77 -10.80 -11.90 3.11
C LEU A 77 -11.86 -10.89 3.58
N LEU A 78 -12.05 -9.79 2.83
CA LEU A 78 -12.93 -8.70 3.24
C LEU A 78 -14.41 -9.09 3.12
N SER A 79 -14.81 -9.65 1.98
CA SER A 79 -16.23 -9.91 1.69
C SER A 79 -16.70 -11.26 2.24
N ASP A 80 -15.93 -12.35 2.06
CA ASP A 80 -16.41 -13.68 2.44
C ASP A 80 -16.08 -14.02 3.90
N LYS A 81 -14.81 -13.85 4.32
CA LYS A 81 -14.41 -14.21 5.69
C LYS A 81 -14.93 -13.20 6.70
N TYR A 82 -14.73 -11.90 6.46
CA TYR A 82 -15.20 -10.88 7.40
C TYR A 82 -16.66 -10.47 7.18
N GLY A 83 -17.19 -10.66 5.98
CA GLY A 83 -18.56 -10.25 5.64
C GLY A 83 -18.73 -8.73 5.68
N LEU A 84 -17.73 -7.98 5.22
CA LEU A 84 -17.83 -6.53 5.14
C LEU A 84 -18.79 -6.15 4.01
N ASP A 85 -19.75 -5.29 4.33
CA ASP A 85 -20.71 -4.73 3.40
C ASP A 85 -20.15 -3.44 2.80
N VAL A 86 -19.52 -3.56 1.64
CA VAL A 86 -18.88 -2.47 0.89
C VAL A 86 -19.27 -2.59 -0.57
N ASP A 87 -19.70 -1.47 -1.19
CA ASP A 87 -19.98 -1.40 -2.61
C ASP A 87 -18.68 -1.21 -3.40
N TRP A 88 -18.28 -2.24 -4.14
CA TRP A 88 -17.03 -2.28 -4.89
C TRP A 88 -17.25 -1.97 -6.36
N ARG A 89 -16.42 -1.10 -6.93
CA ARG A 89 -16.42 -0.72 -8.35
C ARG A 89 -15.08 -1.11 -9.00
N PRO A 90 -15.10 -1.82 -10.15
CA PRO A 90 -13.89 -2.10 -10.90
C PRO A 90 -13.42 -0.86 -11.66
N VAL A 91 -12.11 -0.77 -11.86
CA VAL A 91 -11.47 0.20 -12.75
C VAL A 91 -10.99 -0.55 -14.01
N ASP A 92 -11.28 -0.03 -15.19
CA ASP A 92 -10.95 -0.70 -16.46
C ASP A 92 -9.53 -0.40 -16.94
N GLU A 93 -8.89 0.59 -16.38
CA GLU A 93 -7.51 1.01 -16.66
C GLU A 93 -6.57 0.37 -15.64
N ALA A 94 -5.45 -0.20 -16.09
CA ALA A 94 -4.37 -0.60 -15.19
C ALA A 94 -3.65 0.64 -14.67
N PHE A 95 -3.37 1.57 -15.58
CA PHE A 95 -2.85 2.92 -15.30
C PHE A 95 -2.84 3.78 -16.56
N CYS A 96 -2.79 5.11 -16.37
CA CYS A 96 -2.37 6.05 -17.39
C CYS A 96 -0.95 6.54 -17.08
N ALA A 97 -0.15 6.82 -18.09
CA ALA A 97 1.19 7.37 -17.90
C ALA A 97 1.58 8.35 -19.01
N ILE A 98 2.09 9.51 -18.59
CA ILE A 98 2.57 10.56 -19.48
C ILE A 98 4.01 10.88 -19.11
N ALA A 99 4.95 10.73 -20.06
CA ALA A 99 6.32 11.18 -19.92
C ALA A 99 6.61 12.25 -20.97
N THR A 100 7.09 13.42 -20.55
CA THR A 100 7.14 14.60 -21.43
C THR A 100 8.48 14.84 -22.11
N ASP A 101 9.58 14.28 -21.59
CA ASP A 101 10.92 14.48 -22.17
C ASP A 101 11.13 13.59 -23.41
N LYS A 102 12.29 13.78 -24.07
CA LYS A 102 12.65 13.05 -25.29
C LYS A 102 12.53 11.54 -25.10
N GLY A 103 11.80 10.88 -26.00
CA GLY A 103 11.49 9.44 -25.89
C GLY A 103 10.25 9.15 -25.07
N GLY A 104 9.52 10.19 -24.63
CA GLY A 104 8.31 10.09 -23.83
C GLY A 104 7.12 9.46 -24.54
N PHE A 105 6.04 9.40 -23.79
CA PHE A 105 4.80 8.71 -24.19
C PHE A 105 3.59 9.34 -23.49
N ASP A 106 2.43 9.08 -24.06
CA ASP A 106 1.11 9.32 -23.45
C ASP A 106 0.27 8.08 -23.72
N VAL A 107 0.01 7.29 -22.67
CA VAL A 107 -0.60 5.98 -22.77
C VAL A 107 -1.66 5.75 -21.71
N THR A 108 -2.71 5.03 -22.08
CA THR A 108 -3.68 4.43 -21.18
C THR A 108 -3.60 2.92 -21.33
N MET A 109 -3.15 2.24 -20.28
CA MET A 109 -2.95 0.80 -20.30
C MET A 109 -4.18 0.10 -19.74
N PRO A 110 -4.85 -0.77 -20.53
CA PRO A 110 -6.07 -1.46 -20.06
C PRO A 110 -5.75 -2.52 -19.01
N ALA A 111 -6.71 -2.73 -18.10
CA ALA A 111 -6.60 -3.74 -17.03
C ALA A 111 -7.06 -5.13 -17.53
N ASP A 112 -6.47 -5.59 -18.61
CA ASP A 112 -6.56 -6.97 -19.11
C ASP A 112 -5.28 -7.35 -19.87
N VAL A 113 -4.91 -8.63 -19.82
CA VAL A 113 -3.62 -9.11 -20.36
C VAL A 113 -3.51 -8.88 -21.86
N GLN A 114 -4.55 -9.21 -22.63
CA GLN A 114 -4.49 -9.11 -24.09
C GLN A 114 -4.50 -7.64 -24.53
N GLY A 115 -5.40 -6.84 -23.95
CA GLY A 115 -5.47 -5.39 -24.20
C GLY A 115 -4.17 -4.68 -23.86
N PHE A 116 -3.51 -5.07 -22.76
CA PHE A 116 -2.21 -4.53 -22.35
C PHE A 116 -1.12 -4.83 -23.39
N ILE A 117 -1.05 -6.08 -23.89
CA ILE A 117 -0.09 -6.47 -24.94
C ILE A 117 -0.39 -5.73 -26.25
N ASP A 118 -1.65 -5.62 -26.63
CA ASP A 118 -2.06 -4.98 -27.88
C ASP A 118 -1.79 -3.48 -27.84
N GLU A 119 -2.09 -2.82 -26.72
CA GLU A 119 -1.79 -1.40 -26.53
C GLU A 119 -0.27 -1.15 -26.51
N MET A 120 0.52 -2.01 -25.84
CA MET A 120 1.97 -1.90 -25.84
C MET A 120 2.53 -2.00 -27.26
N GLU A 121 2.08 -2.97 -28.08
CA GLU A 121 2.47 -3.10 -29.47
C GLU A 121 2.07 -1.89 -30.33
N ARG A 122 0.88 -1.30 -30.07
CA ARG A 122 0.41 -0.09 -30.73
C ARG A 122 1.32 1.11 -30.42
N GLN A 123 1.76 1.24 -29.19
CA GLN A 123 2.66 2.31 -28.73
C GLN A 123 4.11 2.10 -29.18
N VAL A 124 4.56 0.86 -29.20
CA VAL A 124 5.94 0.46 -29.50
C VAL A 124 5.93 -0.78 -30.40
N PRO A 125 5.82 -0.59 -31.73
CA PRO A 125 5.83 -1.71 -32.67
C PRO A 125 7.06 -2.61 -32.53
N GLY A 126 6.84 -3.93 -32.47
CA GLY A 126 7.87 -4.95 -32.24
C GLY A 126 8.05 -5.34 -30.77
N SER A 127 7.25 -4.82 -29.85
CA SER A 127 7.28 -5.18 -28.42
C SER A 127 6.47 -6.43 -28.06
N ARG A 128 5.58 -6.87 -28.95
CA ARG A 128 4.59 -7.95 -28.69
C ARG A 128 5.19 -9.23 -28.14
N GLU A 129 6.24 -9.75 -28.79
CA GLU A 129 6.84 -11.03 -28.40
C GLU A 129 7.44 -10.95 -26.99
N ALA A 130 8.24 -9.91 -26.72
CA ALA A 130 8.86 -9.68 -25.42
C ALA A 130 7.80 -9.47 -24.33
N MET A 131 6.75 -8.68 -24.61
CA MET A 131 5.67 -8.43 -23.66
C MET A 131 4.86 -9.70 -23.37
N THR A 132 4.61 -10.53 -24.39
CA THR A 132 3.95 -11.85 -24.21
C THR A 132 4.77 -12.76 -23.29
N ASN A 133 6.10 -12.79 -23.48
CA ASN A 133 6.99 -13.57 -22.62
C ASN A 133 6.98 -13.06 -21.16
N ILE A 134 6.95 -11.75 -20.94
CA ILE A 134 6.81 -11.17 -19.61
C ILE A 134 5.48 -11.59 -18.97
N MET A 135 4.37 -11.51 -19.69
CA MET A 135 3.05 -11.89 -19.17
C MET A 135 2.95 -13.39 -18.85
N GLU A 136 3.59 -14.24 -19.66
CA GLU A 136 3.66 -15.67 -19.38
C GLU A 136 4.47 -15.97 -18.10
N MET A 137 5.63 -15.33 -17.93
CA MET A 137 6.40 -15.42 -16.68
C MET A 137 5.60 -14.91 -15.48
N SER A 138 4.88 -13.79 -15.65
CA SER A 138 4.02 -13.21 -14.60
C SER A 138 2.91 -14.17 -14.18
N ARG A 139 2.26 -14.84 -15.14
CA ARG A 139 1.27 -15.89 -14.89
C ARG A 139 1.86 -17.06 -14.10
N MET A 140 3.04 -17.54 -14.51
CA MET A 140 3.70 -18.64 -13.81
C MET A 140 4.08 -18.27 -12.36
N ILE A 141 4.46 -17.00 -12.12
CA ILE A 141 4.71 -16.49 -10.77
C ILE A 141 3.41 -16.47 -9.97
N GLY A 142 2.32 -15.99 -10.56
CA GLY A 142 0.98 -16.03 -9.95
C GLY A 142 0.59 -17.46 -9.54
N ASP A 143 0.69 -18.41 -10.46
CA ASP A 143 0.43 -19.84 -10.17
C ASP A 143 1.31 -20.37 -9.03
N GLY A 144 2.54 -19.87 -8.90
CA GLY A 144 3.47 -20.23 -7.83
C GLY A 144 3.05 -19.67 -6.47
N VAL A 145 2.58 -18.42 -6.46
CA VAL A 145 2.05 -17.77 -5.24
C VAL A 145 0.78 -18.47 -4.75
N ASP A 146 -0.17 -18.76 -5.65
CA ASP A 146 -1.39 -19.49 -5.32
C ASP A 146 -1.08 -20.89 -4.78
N TRP A 147 -0.16 -21.59 -5.43
CA TRP A 147 0.29 -22.91 -4.97
C TRP A 147 0.90 -22.88 -3.57
N LEU A 148 1.65 -21.83 -3.21
CA LEU A 148 2.20 -21.61 -1.87
C LEU A 148 1.09 -21.26 -0.87
N ALA A 149 0.15 -20.39 -1.25
CA ALA A 149 -0.97 -19.99 -0.40
C ALA A 149 -1.84 -21.17 0.01
N GLU A 150 -2.15 -22.11 -0.91
CA GLU A 150 -2.85 -23.37 -0.62
C GLU A 150 -2.15 -24.25 0.43
N ARG A 151 -0.88 -23.99 0.73
CA ARG A 151 -0.02 -24.73 1.67
C ARG A 151 0.38 -23.90 2.87
N ASP A 152 -0.42 -22.89 3.21
CA ASP A 152 -0.15 -21.97 4.32
C ASP A 152 1.23 -21.29 4.22
N ASN A 153 1.77 -21.12 3.02
CA ASN A 153 3.12 -20.61 2.75
C ASN A 153 4.25 -21.41 3.45
N ASP A 154 3.99 -22.66 3.84
CA ASP A 154 4.94 -23.55 4.52
C ASP A 154 4.91 -24.96 3.90
N PRO A 155 5.35 -25.12 2.64
CA PRO A 155 5.39 -26.44 1.98
C PRO A 155 6.28 -27.41 2.76
N LYS A 156 5.78 -28.64 3.02
CA LYS A 156 6.48 -29.66 3.83
C LYS A 156 6.76 -30.93 3.04
N GLY A 157 7.81 -31.64 3.44
CA GLY A 157 8.15 -32.94 2.89
C GLY A 157 8.26 -32.95 1.35
N LEU A 158 7.44 -33.75 0.69
CA LEU A 158 7.43 -33.89 -0.78
C LEU A 158 7.00 -32.60 -1.51
N ASP A 159 6.27 -31.70 -0.86
CA ASP A 159 5.87 -30.44 -1.49
C ASP A 159 7.06 -29.52 -1.74
N LYS A 160 8.12 -29.58 -0.93
CA LYS A 160 9.37 -28.86 -1.23
C LYS A 160 10.02 -29.35 -2.53
N VAL A 161 9.99 -30.65 -2.78
CA VAL A 161 10.50 -31.23 -4.03
C VAL A 161 9.61 -30.83 -5.20
N ARG A 162 8.29 -30.89 -5.05
CA ARG A 162 7.33 -30.45 -6.09
C ARG A 162 7.49 -28.97 -6.41
N MET A 163 7.71 -28.12 -5.42
CA MET A 163 7.98 -26.69 -5.60
C MET A 163 9.22 -26.49 -6.48
N LEU A 164 10.32 -27.17 -6.17
CA LEU A 164 11.55 -27.06 -6.95
C LEU A 164 11.38 -27.58 -8.39
N LEU A 165 10.65 -28.67 -8.58
CA LEU A 165 10.40 -29.23 -9.92
C LEU A 165 9.46 -28.35 -10.75
N LYS A 166 8.45 -27.75 -10.14
CA LYS A 166 7.43 -26.94 -10.84
C LYS A 166 7.87 -25.49 -11.04
N PHE A 167 8.53 -24.91 -10.06
CA PHE A 167 8.83 -23.47 -10.02
C PHE A 167 10.34 -23.15 -9.88
N GLY A 168 11.23 -24.18 -10.01
CA GLY A 168 12.67 -23.98 -9.79
C GLY A 168 13.30 -22.95 -10.73
N ASP A 169 12.85 -22.86 -11.97
CA ASP A 169 13.35 -21.86 -12.92
C ASP A 169 12.85 -20.46 -12.55
N LEU A 170 11.62 -20.31 -12.09
CA LEU A 170 11.10 -19.04 -11.58
C LEU A 170 11.84 -18.56 -10.32
N MET A 171 12.24 -19.49 -9.46
CA MET A 171 13.01 -19.13 -8.26
C MET A 171 14.36 -18.48 -8.61
N LYS A 172 14.91 -18.72 -9.81
CA LYS A 172 16.11 -18.05 -10.31
C LYS A 172 15.86 -16.59 -10.65
N LEU A 173 14.61 -16.20 -10.96
CA LEU A 173 14.23 -14.83 -11.27
C LEU A 173 13.96 -13.98 -10.01
N VAL A 174 13.76 -14.59 -8.85
CA VAL A 174 13.51 -13.86 -7.59
C VAL A 174 14.61 -12.84 -7.26
N PRO A 175 15.92 -13.14 -7.41
CA PRO A 175 16.98 -12.16 -7.16
C PRO A 175 17.25 -11.22 -8.36
N VAL A 176 16.59 -11.40 -9.50
CA VAL A 176 16.82 -10.59 -10.71
C VAL A 176 15.89 -9.39 -10.71
N SER A 177 16.42 -8.22 -11.07
CA SER A 177 15.63 -7.00 -11.12
C SER A 177 14.61 -7.00 -12.26
N CYS A 178 13.55 -6.18 -12.13
CA CYS A 178 12.55 -6.00 -13.19
C CYS A 178 13.22 -5.49 -14.48
N ASN A 179 14.07 -4.49 -14.37
CA ASN A 179 14.80 -3.91 -15.49
C ASN A 179 15.66 -4.95 -16.22
N ASP A 180 16.42 -5.80 -15.48
CA ASP A 180 17.29 -6.80 -16.08
C ASP A 180 16.49 -7.88 -16.83
N VAL A 181 15.33 -8.31 -16.32
CA VAL A 181 14.48 -9.28 -17.03
C VAL A 181 13.90 -8.67 -18.30
N CYS A 182 13.46 -7.42 -18.27
CA CYS A 182 13.00 -6.72 -19.46
C CYS A 182 14.09 -6.65 -20.55
N ASP A 183 15.34 -6.40 -20.16
CA ASP A 183 16.49 -6.41 -21.08
C ASP A 183 16.78 -7.83 -21.61
N MET A 184 16.71 -8.85 -20.76
CA MET A 184 16.94 -10.27 -21.15
C MET A 184 15.94 -10.78 -22.18
N VAL A 185 14.68 -10.34 -22.13
CA VAL A 185 13.65 -10.72 -23.12
C VAL A 185 13.66 -9.82 -24.35
N GLY A 186 14.52 -8.80 -24.38
CA GLY A 186 14.65 -7.89 -25.52
C GLY A 186 13.49 -6.88 -25.63
N LEU A 187 12.87 -6.49 -24.52
CA LEU A 187 11.81 -5.48 -24.54
C LEU A 187 12.40 -4.13 -24.97
N PRO A 188 11.85 -3.46 -26.03
CA PRO A 188 12.35 -2.15 -26.46
C PRO A 188 12.33 -1.12 -25.33
N GLU A 189 13.32 -0.24 -25.27
CA GLU A 189 13.51 0.74 -24.17
C GLU A 189 12.24 1.54 -23.84
N LYS A 190 11.53 2.06 -24.86
CA LYS A 190 10.28 2.79 -24.66
C LYS A 190 9.19 1.90 -24.06
N ALA A 191 9.09 0.63 -24.49
CA ALA A 191 8.13 -0.32 -23.94
C ALA A 191 8.47 -0.69 -22.49
N LYS A 192 9.77 -0.83 -22.16
CA LYS A 192 10.25 -1.03 -20.80
C LYS A 192 9.85 0.15 -19.90
N ASN A 193 10.08 1.38 -20.32
CA ASN A 193 9.72 2.57 -19.57
C ASN A 193 8.21 2.69 -19.33
N ILE A 194 7.37 2.30 -20.31
CA ILE A 194 5.92 2.23 -20.14
C ILE A 194 5.55 1.12 -19.14
N PHE A 195 6.10 -0.08 -19.31
CA PHE A 195 5.82 -1.21 -18.41
C PHE A 195 6.19 -0.90 -16.96
N GLU A 196 7.32 -0.26 -16.74
CA GLU A 196 7.84 0.09 -15.42
C GLU A 196 7.20 1.34 -14.78
N SER A 197 6.24 2.02 -15.43
CA SER A 197 5.64 3.27 -14.93
C SER A 197 4.98 3.14 -13.55
N TYR A 198 4.57 1.94 -13.17
CA TYR A 198 3.90 1.67 -11.89
C TYR A 198 4.84 1.60 -10.67
N TRP A 199 6.14 1.82 -10.85
CA TRP A 199 7.17 1.66 -9.81
C TRP A 199 6.92 2.49 -8.54
N THR A 200 6.31 3.67 -8.64
CA THR A 200 6.02 4.53 -7.48
C THR A 200 5.08 3.88 -6.48
N TYR A 201 4.14 3.04 -6.92
CA TYR A 201 3.24 2.34 -6.04
C TYR A 201 3.83 1.06 -5.42
N ILE A 202 5.04 0.68 -5.85
CA ILE A 202 5.86 -0.34 -5.18
C ILE A 202 6.92 0.32 -4.29
N SER A 203 7.10 1.64 -4.40
CA SER A 203 8.12 2.38 -3.65
C SER A 203 9.56 1.86 -3.84
N ALA A 204 9.86 1.26 -5.00
CA ALA A 204 11.18 0.70 -5.28
C ALA A 204 11.59 0.90 -6.74
N ASN A 205 12.86 1.25 -6.96
CA ASN A 205 13.43 1.39 -8.29
C ASN A 205 13.37 0.06 -9.06
N SER A 206 12.99 0.08 -10.34
CA SER A 206 12.92 -1.12 -11.20
C SER A 206 14.25 -1.87 -11.34
N ARG A 207 15.39 -1.18 -11.16
CA ARG A 207 16.73 -1.79 -11.13
C ARG A 207 17.05 -2.51 -9.83
N GLU A 208 16.25 -2.32 -8.78
CA GLU A 208 16.44 -2.92 -7.46
C GLU A 208 15.30 -3.87 -7.08
N VAL A 209 14.06 -3.59 -7.52
CA VAL A 209 12.92 -4.44 -7.22
C VAL A 209 13.01 -5.76 -7.97
N SER A 210 12.73 -6.87 -7.27
CA SER A 210 12.65 -8.19 -7.88
C SER A 210 11.60 -8.22 -9.00
N PHE A 211 11.97 -8.79 -10.15
CA PHE A 211 11.02 -9.05 -11.24
C PHE A 211 9.80 -9.83 -10.74
N ALA A 212 10.01 -10.82 -9.89
CA ALA A 212 8.91 -11.65 -9.39
C ALA A 212 7.86 -10.83 -8.63
N VAL A 213 8.27 -9.79 -7.89
CA VAL A 213 7.35 -8.88 -7.18
C VAL A 213 6.61 -8.00 -8.18
N TYR A 214 7.33 -7.35 -9.09
CA TYR A 214 6.74 -6.45 -10.09
C TYR A 214 5.78 -7.19 -11.03
N ALA A 215 6.21 -8.34 -11.55
CA ALA A 215 5.44 -9.18 -12.45
C ALA A 215 4.18 -9.73 -11.79
N PHE A 216 4.26 -10.18 -10.53
CA PHE A 216 3.09 -10.65 -9.78
C PHE A 216 2.06 -9.54 -9.59
N MET A 217 2.51 -8.35 -9.19
CA MET A 217 1.62 -7.20 -9.04
C MET A 217 0.95 -6.85 -10.37
N THR A 218 1.70 -6.68 -11.45
CA THR A 218 1.14 -6.39 -12.78
C THR A 218 0.14 -7.46 -13.21
N TYR A 219 0.45 -8.73 -13.03
CA TYR A 219 -0.44 -9.85 -13.36
C TYR A 219 -1.77 -9.78 -12.62
N ILE A 220 -1.75 -9.44 -11.33
CA ILE A 220 -2.96 -9.27 -10.51
C ILE A 220 -3.82 -8.13 -11.07
N TYR A 221 -3.23 -6.99 -11.39
CA TYR A 221 -3.96 -5.86 -11.96
C TYR A 221 -4.62 -6.20 -13.30
N LEU A 222 -3.93 -6.96 -14.15
CA LEU A 222 -4.43 -7.33 -15.46
C LEU A 222 -5.46 -8.47 -15.43
N THR A 223 -5.40 -9.36 -14.46
CA THR A 223 -6.32 -10.51 -14.37
C THR A 223 -7.52 -10.26 -13.46
N GLN A 224 -7.39 -9.41 -12.46
CA GLN A 224 -8.40 -9.17 -11.43
C GLN A 224 -8.98 -7.75 -11.45
N LYS A 225 -8.37 -6.83 -12.21
CA LYS A 225 -8.59 -5.39 -12.23
C LYS A 225 -8.28 -4.72 -10.88
N PRO A 226 -7.97 -3.44 -10.88
CA PRO A 226 -8.06 -2.62 -9.67
C PRO A 226 -9.53 -2.35 -9.31
N TRP A 227 -9.81 -2.13 -8.02
CA TRP A 227 -11.14 -1.86 -7.51
C TRP A 227 -11.12 -0.74 -6.48
N VAL A 228 -12.19 0.05 -6.46
CA VAL A 228 -12.41 1.13 -5.50
C VAL A 228 -13.69 0.89 -4.70
N ALA A 229 -13.74 1.41 -3.47
CA ALA A 229 -14.98 1.45 -2.68
C ALA A 229 -15.83 2.66 -3.11
N ALA A 230 -17.10 2.43 -3.44
CA ALA A 230 -18.00 3.49 -3.93
C ALA A 230 -18.20 4.62 -2.92
N GLY A 231 -18.13 4.34 -1.62
CA GLY A 231 -18.19 5.30 -0.53
C GLY A 231 -16.81 5.76 -0.02
N ARG A 232 -15.76 5.65 -0.83
CA ARG A 232 -14.35 5.91 -0.49
C ARG A 232 -13.78 4.88 0.49
N SER A 233 -12.50 5.01 0.81
CA SER A 233 -11.83 4.06 1.73
C SER A 233 -12.35 4.12 3.16
N HIS A 234 -12.94 5.24 3.57
CA HIS A 234 -13.54 5.37 4.90
C HIS A 234 -14.71 4.40 5.10
N GLU A 235 -15.48 4.07 4.04
CA GLU A 235 -16.52 3.04 4.08
C GLU A 235 -15.95 1.68 4.51
N ILE A 236 -14.77 1.30 3.97
CA ILE A 236 -14.10 0.05 4.35
C ILE A 236 -13.78 0.05 5.84
N SER A 237 -13.21 1.15 6.33
CA SER A 237 -12.80 1.29 7.73
C SER A 237 -13.98 1.28 8.69
N LEU A 238 -15.11 1.89 8.32
CA LEU A 238 -16.35 1.84 9.10
C LEU A 238 -17.00 0.45 9.07
N ALA A 239 -16.93 -0.26 7.95
CA ALA A 239 -17.41 -1.63 7.87
C ALA A 239 -16.61 -2.56 8.80
N PHE A 240 -15.29 -2.36 8.92
CA PHE A 240 -14.47 -3.06 9.90
C PHE A 240 -14.84 -2.71 11.34
N ASP A 241 -15.02 -1.41 11.68
CA ASP A 241 -15.43 -0.98 13.03
C ASP A 241 -16.73 -1.68 13.44
N LYS A 242 -17.73 -1.60 12.56
CA LYS A 242 -19.01 -2.27 12.78
C LYS A 242 -18.83 -3.79 12.98
N ARG A 243 -18.07 -4.44 12.10
CA ARG A 243 -17.89 -5.90 12.15
C ARG A 243 -17.17 -6.36 13.40
N ILE A 244 -16.11 -5.67 13.82
CA ILE A 244 -15.37 -5.98 15.05
C ILE A 244 -16.30 -5.89 16.26
N ARG A 245 -17.14 -4.85 16.34
CA ARG A 245 -18.13 -4.69 17.44
C ARG A 245 -19.22 -5.75 17.40
N ASP A 246 -19.75 -6.08 16.23
CA ASP A 246 -20.75 -7.14 16.05
C ASP A 246 -20.22 -8.50 16.52
N LEU A 247 -18.92 -8.75 16.39
CA LEU A 247 -18.23 -9.94 16.88
C LEU A 247 -17.83 -9.86 18.38
N GLY A 248 -18.19 -8.76 19.07
CA GLY A 248 -17.95 -8.56 20.50
C GLY A 248 -16.57 -8.01 20.85
N GLY A 249 -15.80 -7.52 19.89
CA GLY A 249 -14.60 -6.71 20.10
C GLY A 249 -14.92 -5.27 20.51
N ASP A 250 -13.93 -4.58 21.04
CA ASP A 250 -14.02 -3.17 21.41
C ASP A 250 -13.00 -2.35 20.62
N ILE A 251 -13.37 -1.12 20.22
CA ILE A 251 -12.45 -0.14 19.63
C ILE A 251 -12.58 1.13 20.45
N TRP A 252 -11.44 1.60 20.98
CA TRP A 252 -11.34 2.87 21.71
C TRP A 252 -10.58 3.89 20.87
N TYR A 253 -11.28 4.93 20.47
CA TYR A 253 -10.72 6.09 19.79
C TYR A 253 -10.17 7.11 20.77
N ASN A 254 -9.37 8.07 20.29
CA ASN A 254 -8.70 9.09 21.11
C ASN A 254 -7.90 8.46 22.26
N THR A 255 -7.36 7.25 22.04
CA THR A 255 -6.69 6.44 23.05
C THR A 255 -5.31 6.05 22.55
N GLU A 256 -4.32 6.86 22.91
CA GLU A 256 -2.94 6.64 22.49
C GLU A 256 -2.23 5.66 23.42
N VAL A 257 -1.62 4.63 22.83
CA VAL A 257 -0.68 3.74 23.51
C VAL A 257 0.71 4.36 23.44
N THR A 258 1.30 4.63 24.58
CA THR A 258 2.63 5.24 24.69
C THR A 258 3.74 4.22 24.95
N LYS A 259 3.38 3.05 25.50
CA LYS A 259 4.35 1.99 25.79
C LYS A 259 3.72 0.60 25.63
N ILE A 260 4.50 -0.32 25.05
CA ILE A 260 4.26 -1.77 25.12
C ILE A 260 5.21 -2.29 26.19
N ASP A 261 4.66 -2.73 27.32
CA ASP A 261 5.44 -3.24 28.45
C ASP A 261 5.89 -4.67 28.16
N VAL A 262 7.21 -4.85 28.13
CA VAL A 262 7.88 -6.14 27.91
C VAL A 262 8.81 -6.44 29.07
N LYS A 263 8.76 -7.65 29.58
CA LYS A 263 9.66 -8.14 30.65
C LYS A 263 10.13 -9.55 30.30
N ASN A 264 11.43 -9.76 30.37
CA ASN A 264 12.04 -11.04 30.05
C ASN A 264 11.61 -11.56 28.67
N ASN A 265 11.72 -10.70 27.66
CA ASN A 265 11.35 -10.97 26.26
C ASN A 265 9.88 -11.38 26.06
N ARG A 266 8.95 -10.93 26.93
CA ARG A 266 7.51 -11.23 26.83
C ARG A 266 6.66 -10.01 27.12
N VAL A 267 5.61 -9.80 26.34
CA VAL A 267 4.59 -8.76 26.56
C VAL A 267 3.88 -8.96 27.90
N ARG A 268 3.63 -7.86 28.61
CA ARG A 268 2.88 -7.82 29.89
C ARG A 268 1.65 -6.94 29.81
N GLY A 269 1.62 -5.96 28.92
CA GLY A 269 0.50 -5.05 28.73
C GLY A 269 0.89 -3.84 27.93
N VAL A 270 0.00 -2.85 27.93
CA VAL A 270 0.21 -1.55 27.29
C VAL A 270 -0.08 -0.42 28.27
N GLN A 271 0.67 0.67 28.14
CA GLN A 271 0.47 1.91 28.87
C GLN A 271 -0.17 2.95 27.95
N LEU A 272 -1.24 3.56 28.40
CA LEU A 272 -1.93 4.66 27.68
C LEU A 272 -1.34 6.03 28.05
N ALA A 273 -1.53 7.02 27.17
CA ALA A 273 -1.19 8.42 27.44
C ALA A 273 -1.96 9.00 28.64
N SER A 274 -3.13 8.46 28.95
CA SER A 274 -3.93 8.80 30.14
C SER A 274 -3.28 8.38 31.48
N GLY A 275 -2.25 7.54 31.44
CA GLY A 275 -1.67 6.89 32.61
C GLY A 275 -2.32 5.56 32.96
N GLU A 276 -3.38 5.13 32.29
CA GLU A 276 -3.99 3.81 32.48
C GLU A 276 -3.09 2.70 31.94
N TYR A 277 -2.99 1.58 32.68
CA TYR A 277 -2.28 0.39 32.26
C TYR A 277 -3.27 -0.74 32.00
N ILE A 278 -3.18 -1.36 30.80
CA ILE A 278 -4.04 -2.49 30.41
C ILE A 278 -3.17 -3.75 30.34
N PRO A 279 -3.32 -4.70 31.28
CA PRO A 279 -2.55 -5.94 31.25
C PRO A 279 -3.02 -6.84 30.08
N CYS A 280 -2.06 -7.33 29.29
CA CYS A 280 -2.30 -8.25 28.19
C CYS A 280 -1.00 -8.96 27.84
N GLU A 281 -1.07 -10.24 27.47
CA GLU A 281 0.12 -11.02 27.07
C GLU A 281 0.33 -11.06 25.56
N TRP A 282 -0.63 -10.56 24.76
CA TRP A 282 -0.66 -10.65 23.32
C TRP A 282 -1.00 -9.28 22.71
N VAL A 283 -0.11 -8.77 21.90
CA VAL A 283 -0.26 -7.47 21.24
C VAL A 283 0.07 -7.61 19.75
N ILE A 284 -0.83 -7.12 18.90
CA ILE A 284 -0.52 -6.86 17.49
C ILE A 284 -0.38 -5.36 17.33
N SER A 285 0.78 -4.91 16.85
CA SER A 285 1.04 -3.50 16.52
C SER A 285 0.85 -3.26 15.03
N ASN A 286 0.02 -2.27 14.70
CA ASN A 286 -0.07 -1.73 13.34
C ASN A 286 0.90 -0.56 13.12
N LEU A 287 1.70 -0.21 14.13
CA LEU A 287 2.76 0.77 13.99
C LEU A 287 4.04 0.09 13.48
N MET A 288 4.88 0.87 12.83
CA MET A 288 6.17 0.38 12.36
C MET A 288 7.02 -0.19 13.50
N PRO A 289 7.74 -1.28 13.27
CA PRO A 289 8.66 -1.85 14.27
C PRO A 289 9.68 -0.85 14.80
N SER A 290 10.17 0.07 13.97
CA SER A 290 11.08 1.15 14.39
C SER A 290 10.46 2.05 15.45
N VAL A 291 9.20 2.43 15.29
CA VAL A 291 8.47 3.26 16.27
C VAL A 291 8.32 2.51 17.60
N VAL A 292 7.92 1.23 17.53
CA VAL A 292 7.72 0.41 18.72
C VAL A 292 9.04 0.21 19.49
N PHE A 293 10.08 -0.23 18.79
CA PHE A 293 11.35 -0.57 19.44
C PHE A 293 12.14 0.66 19.92
N ASP A 294 12.02 1.79 19.22
CA ASP A 294 12.77 2.99 19.58
C ASP A 294 12.05 3.86 20.62
N ARG A 295 10.70 3.88 20.60
CA ARG A 295 9.92 4.85 21.40
C ARG A 295 8.97 4.22 22.40
N MET A 296 8.50 2.98 22.15
CA MET A 296 7.43 2.37 22.94
C MET A 296 7.88 1.17 23.78
N MET A 297 9.14 0.78 23.72
CA MET A 297 9.71 -0.28 24.55
C MET A 297 10.93 0.21 25.33
N ASP A 298 11.20 -0.43 26.47
CA ASP A 298 12.46 -0.25 27.17
C ASP A 298 13.60 -0.81 26.30
N LYS A 299 14.62 -0.01 26.05
CA LYS A 299 15.75 -0.38 25.15
C LYS A 299 16.44 -1.69 25.54
N SER A 300 16.48 -1.99 26.84
CA SER A 300 17.05 -3.24 27.38
C SER A 300 16.23 -4.48 27.06
N GLU A 301 14.95 -4.33 26.74
CA GLU A 301 14.03 -5.43 26.40
C GLU A 301 13.90 -5.65 24.87
N VAL A 302 14.53 -4.77 24.05
CA VAL A 302 14.54 -4.94 22.59
C VAL A 302 15.58 -5.97 22.19
N PRO A 303 15.20 -7.12 21.58
CA PRO A 303 16.16 -8.14 21.18
C PRO A 303 17.17 -7.61 20.16
N GLU A 304 18.43 -7.96 20.31
CA GLU A 304 19.51 -7.53 19.41
C GLU A 304 19.22 -7.91 17.94
N ARG A 305 18.67 -9.10 17.71
CA ARG A 305 18.27 -9.54 16.37
C ARG A 305 17.20 -8.63 15.78
N SER A 306 16.18 -8.27 16.56
CA SER A 306 15.10 -7.38 16.12
C SER A 306 15.64 -6.01 15.74
N ARG A 307 16.56 -5.46 16.53
CA ARG A 307 17.21 -4.18 16.26
C ARG A 307 18.04 -4.23 14.97
N ARG A 308 18.80 -5.29 14.75
CA ARG A 308 19.57 -5.47 13.51
C ARG A 308 18.68 -5.57 12.29
N LEU A 309 17.61 -6.34 12.38
CA LEU A 309 16.65 -6.49 11.28
C LEU A 309 15.98 -5.14 10.94
N MET A 310 15.51 -4.42 11.97
CA MET A 310 14.93 -3.09 11.79
C MET A 310 15.91 -2.10 11.14
N ASN A 311 17.16 -2.08 11.57
CA ASN A 311 18.18 -1.16 11.05
C ASN A 311 18.65 -1.52 9.62
N ALA A 312 18.38 -2.72 9.16
CA ALA A 312 18.68 -3.15 7.79
C ALA A 312 17.59 -2.71 6.78
N GLN A 313 16.42 -2.30 7.26
CA GLN A 313 15.32 -1.84 6.41
C GLN A 313 15.53 -0.39 5.96
N ARG A 314 15.08 -0.08 4.74
CA ARG A 314 14.93 1.29 4.24
C ARG A 314 13.48 1.72 4.36
N LEU A 315 13.25 2.98 4.75
CA LEU A 315 11.91 3.56 4.75
C LEU A 315 11.46 3.80 3.31
N ALA A 316 10.23 3.49 3.03
CA ALA A 316 9.59 3.74 1.75
C ALA A 316 9.34 5.25 1.51
N GLN A 317 8.61 5.58 0.48
CA GLN A 317 8.35 6.96 0.08
C GLN A 317 7.33 7.65 1.00
N ALA A 318 7.52 8.96 1.16
CA ALA A 318 6.61 9.86 1.87
C ALA A 318 5.94 10.82 0.88
N PRO A 319 4.61 10.92 0.80
CA PRO A 319 3.94 11.78 -0.14
C PRO A 319 3.84 13.25 0.33
N LEU A 320 3.86 14.16 -0.64
CA LEU A 320 3.17 15.43 -0.55
C LEU A 320 1.95 15.33 -1.43
N THR A 321 0.77 15.49 -0.85
CA THR A 321 -0.50 15.37 -1.57
C THR A 321 -1.20 16.72 -1.63
N VAL A 322 -1.65 17.09 -2.83
CA VAL A 322 -2.46 18.28 -3.09
C VAL A 322 -3.86 17.83 -3.48
N TYR A 323 -4.82 18.08 -2.62
CA TYR A 323 -6.24 17.79 -2.84
C TYR A 323 -6.92 19.04 -3.33
N ILE A 324 -7.63 18.97 -4.44
CA ILE A 324 -8.30 20.11 -5.09
C ILE A 324 -9.74 19.75 -5.38
N GLY A 325 -10.65 20.59 -4.87
CA GLY A 325 -12.07 20.58 -5.21
C GLY A 325 -12.34 21.62 -6.30
N LEU A 326 -13.05 21.19 -7.35
CA LEU A 326 -13.35 21.99 -8.54
C LEU A 326 -14.86 22.21 -8.69
N ASP A 327 -15.28 23.43 -9.03
CA ASP A 327 -16.68 23.84 -9.25
C ASP A 327 -17.18 23.54 -10.65
N ALA A 328 -16.60 22.53 -11.30
CA ALA A 328 -17.00 21.98 -12.59
C ALA A 328 -16.80 20.47 -12.58
N SER A 329 -17.55 19.73 -13.39
CA SER A 329 -17.40 18.29 -13.52
C SER A 329 -16.12 17.90 -14.27
N ALA A 330 -15.67 16.65 -14.09
CA ALA A 330 -14.50 16.12 -14.80
C ALA A 330 -14.72 16.14 -16.33
N GLU A 331 -15.95 15.89 -16.80
CA GLU A 331 -16.32 15.92 -18.22
C GLU A 331 -16.21 17.34 -18.79
N GLU A 332 -16.78 18.35 -18.09
CA GLU A 332 -16.72 19.78 -18.52
C GLU A 332 -15.28 20.28 -18.62
N LEU A 333 -14.42 19.85 -17.72
CA LEU A 333 -13.00 20.21 -17.71
C LEU A 333 -12.14 19.35 -18.64
N GLY A 334 -12.69 18.31 -19.26
CA GLY A 334 -11.98 17.38 -20.13
C GLY A 334 -10.92 16.54 -19.40
N LEU A 335 -11.10 16.29 -18.11
CA LEU A 335 -10.19 15.49 -17.30
C LEU A 335 -10.34 14.01 -17.67
N LYS A 336 -9.21 13.37 -18.03
CA LYS A 336 -9.16 12.00 -18.52
C LYS A 336 -8.38 11.10 -17.57
N GLY A 337 -8.67 9.78 -17.66
CA GLY A 337 -8.02 8.76 -16.82
C GLY A 337 -8.48 8.81 -15.37
N TYR A 338 -8.37 7.69 -14.71
CA TYR A 338 -8.61 7.61 -13.27
C TYR A 338 -7.32 7.90 -12.49
N ASP A 339 -6.27 7.15 -12.80
CA ASP A 339 -4.96 7.28 -12.14
C ASP A 339 -3.86 7.44 -13.20
N THR A 340 -3.17 8.60 -13.17
CA THR A 340 -2.20 8.99 -14.20
C THR A 340 -0.85 9.31 -13.57
N PHE A 341 0.20 8.60 -13.98
CA PHE A 341 1.58 8.93 -13.64
C PHE A 341 2.11 10.01 -14.60
N LEU A 342 2.24 11.25 -14.12
CA LEU A 342 2.80 12.35 -14.89
C LEU A 342 4.28 12.49 -14.57
N ARG A 343 5.12 12.21 -15.56
CA ARG A 343 6.58 12.14 -15.46
C ARG A 343 7.25 13.19 -16.36
N HIS A 344 8.45 13.61 -15.99
CA HIS A 344 9.29 14.41 -16.88
C HIS A 344 10.20 13.52 -17.72
N ASP A 345 10.99 12.65 -17.13
CA ASP A 345 11.86 11.68 -17.82
C ASP A 345 11.14 10.33 -17.97
N PRO A 346 11.20 9.65 -19.12
CA PRO A 346 10.64 8.32 -19.28
C PRO A 346 11.37 7.23 -18.47
N ASP A 347 12.67 7.42 -18.14
CA ASP A 347 13.49 6.46 -17.37
C ASP A 347 13.17 6.57 -15.88
N ASN A 348 12.56 5.51 -15.33
CA ASN A 348 12.15 5.48 -13.92
C ASN A 348 13.34 5.54 -12.93
N SER A 349 14.54 5.12 -13.30
CA SER A 349 15.73 5.25 -12.45
C SER A 349 16.15 6.69 -12.26
N LYS A 350 15.94 7.53 -13.27
CA LYS A 350 16.20 8.98 -13.17
C LYS A 350 15.09 9.67 -12.37
N GLN A 351 13.84 9.22 -12.55
CA GLN A 351 12.73 9.67 -11.72
C GLN A 351 13.05 9.39 -10.25
N TYR A 352 13.34 8.13 -9.88
CA TYR A 352 13.71 7.73 -8.52
C TYR A 352 14.88 8.57 -7.95
N ALA A 353 15.91 8.80 -8.75
CA ALA A 353 17.05 9.62 -8.35
C ALA A 353 16.69 11.09 -8.09
N SER A 354 15.67 11.63 -8.78
CA SER A 354 15.21 13.01 -8.62
C SER A 354 14.29 13.21 -7.41
N ASP A 355 13.65 12.15 -6.92
CA ASP A 355 12.58 12.22 -5.92
C ASP A 355 13.08 12.44 -4.47
N ASN A 356 14.38 12.59 -4.27
CA ASN A 356 14.98 12.86 -2.96
C ASN A 356 15.01 14.34 -2.55
N SER A 357 14.62 15.26 -3.44
CA SER A 357 14.71 16.70 -3.21
C SER A 357 13.49 17.45 -3.75
N ILE A 358 13.03 18.46 -3.04
CA ILE A 358 11.95 19.35 -3.49
C ILE A 358 12.31 20.05 -4.82
N GLU A 359 13.57 20.41 -5.01
CA GLU A 359 14.01 21.21 -6.17
C GLU A 359 14.13 20.37 -7.45
N THR A 360 14.37 19.07 -7.33
CA THR A 360 14.56 18.19 -8.51
C THR A 360 13.33 17.36 -8.83
N HIS A 361 12.48 17.08 -7.84
CA HIS A 361 11.29 16.23 -8.01
C HIS A 361 10.21 16.95 -8.81
N ARG A 362 9.97 16.52 -10.04
CA ARG A 362 8.96 17.08 -10.95
C ARG A 362 7.78 16.16 -11.23
N ASP A 363 7.88 14.91 -10.79
CA ASP A 363 6.92 13.88 -11.06
C ASP A 363 5.81 13.85 -10.01
N PHE A 364 4.62 13.42 -10.40
CA PHE A 364 3.50 13.18 -9.49
C PHE A 364 2.48 12.22 -10.12
N SER A 365 1.71 11.54 -9.31
CA SER A 365 0.49 10.86 -9.76
C SER A 365 -0.70 11.81 -9.68
N VAL A 366 -1.68 11.58 -10.55
CA VAL A 366 -2.91 12.35 -10.64
C VAL A 366 -4.07 11.37 -10.51
N THR A 367 -4.91 11.56 -9.51
CA THR A 367 -6.10 10.73 -9.30
C THR A 367 -7.35 11.57 -9.44
N ILE A 368 -8.31 11.10 -10.24
CA ILE A 368 -9.60 11.75 -10.48
C ILE A 368 -10.70 10.75 -10.12
N LEU A 369 -11.11 10.78 -8.86
CA LEU A 369 -12.04 9.78 -8.30
C LEU A 369 -13.39 9.78 -9.03
N ASP A 370 -13.85 10.93 -9.52
CA ASP A 370 -15.09 11.07 -10.28
C ASP A 370 -15.08 10.26 -11.60
N ASN A 371 -13.91 9.96 -12.18
CA ASN A 371 -13.79 9.11 -13.36
C ASN A 371 -13.97 7.62 -13.04
N ALA A 372 -13.65 7.17 -11.82
CA ALA A 372 -13.94 5.81 -11.36
C ALA A 372 -15.34 5.68 -10.74
N ILE A 373 -15.81 6.73 -10.05
CA ILE A 373 -17.10 6.76 -9.36
C ILE A 373 -17.85 8.04 -9.77
N PRO A 374 -18.56 8.01 -10.92
CA PRO A 374 -19.25 9.20 -11.42
C PRO A 374 -20.20 9.82 -10.41
N GLY A 375 -20.08 11.13 -10.21
CA GLY A 375 -20.95 11.90 -9.32
C GLY A 375 -20.60 11.82 -7.83
N ILE A 376 -19.47 11.22 -7.45
CA ILE A 376 -19.05 11.13 -6.05
C ILE A 376 -18.78 12.50 -5.41
N SER A 377 -18.41 13.50 -6.20
CA SER A 377 -18.18 14.88 -5.75
C SER A 377 -19.47 15.74 -5.72
N GLY A 378 -20.59 15.21 -6.23
CA GLY A 378 -21.85 15.95 -6.39
C GLY A 378 -21.99 16.58 -7.78
N GLU A 379 -23.21 17.09 -8.07
CA GLU A 379 -23.54 17.67 -9.38
C GLU A 379 -22.70 18.92 -9.66
N GLY A 380 -22.13 19.02 -10.87
CA GLY A 380 -21.29 20.13 -11.33
C GLY A 380 -19.98 20.29 -10.58
N ARG A 381 -19.46 19.23 -9.97
CA ARG A 381 -18.21 19.23 -9.20
C ARG A 381 -17.36 18.01 -9.53
N CYS A 382 -16.05 18.15 -9.30
CA CYS A 382 -15.15 17.00 -9.25
C CYS A 382 -13.98 17.28 -8.28
N MET A 383 -13.21 16.23 -8.01
CA MET A 383 -11.98 16.33 -7.22
C MET A 383 -10.81 15.80 -8.04
N ILE A 384 -9.67 16.46 -7.92
CA ILE A 384 -8.40 16.01 -8.47
C ILE A 384 -7.35 16.00 -7.35
N GLU A 385 -6.53 14.97 -7.34
CA GLU A 385 -5.46 14.80 -6.36
C GLU A 385 -4.12 14.68 -7.09
N PHE A 386 -3.10 15.41 -6.59
CA PHE A 386 -1.72 15.28 -7.05
C PHE A 386 -0.88 14.73 -5.91
N ALA A 387 -0.23 13.58 -6.10
CA ALA A 387 0.65 12.97 -5.10
C ALA A 387 2.10 12.91 -5.60
N LYS A 388 3.00 13.62 -4.91
CA LYS A 388 4.45 13.59 -5.12
C LYS A 388 5.09 12.70 -4.06
N PHE A 389 5.78 11.64 -4.49
CA PHE A 389 6.38 10.67 -3.58
C PHE A 389 7.89 10.92 -3.43
N TYR A 390 8.32 11.23 -2.22
CA TYR A 390 9.72 11.52 -1.90
C TYR A 390 10.44 10.32 -1.28
N THR A 391 11.64 10.02 -1.77
CA THR A 391 12.49 8.91 -1.30
C THR A 391 13.36 9.27 -0.10
N GLY A 392 13.51 10.57 0.20
CA GLY A 392 14.32 11.06 1.32
C GLY A 392 13.49 11.75 2.40
N ASP A 393 14.11 12.70 3.09
CA ASP A 393 13.44 13.66 3.99
C ASP A 393 13.62 15.08 3.46
N PRO A 394 12.94 15.43 2.35
CA PRO A 394 13.13 16.71 1.66
C PRO A 394 12.66 17.91 2.49
N PHE A 395 11.86 17.67 3.53
CA PHE A 395 11.37 18.73 4.43
C PHE A 395 12.26 18.94 5.68
N ALA A 396 13.30 18.11 5.88
CA ALA A 396 14.19 18.24 7.04
C ALA A 396 14.86 19.62 7.13
N ASP A 397 15.24 20.20 5.98
CA ASP A 397 15.92 21.48 5.92
C ASP A 397 14.97 22.69 5.68
N VAL A 398 13.67 22.44 5.55
CA VAL A 398 12.67 23.50 5.38
C VAL A 398 12.44 24.20 6.71
N LYS A 399 12.77 25.51 6.76
CA LYS A 399 12.55 26.32 7.95
C LYS A 399 11.05 26.47 8.22
N GLU A 400 10.65 26.48 9.48
CA GLU A 400 9.27 26.65 9.90
C GLU A 400 8.60 27.89 9.28
N ALA A 401 9.32 29.02 9.20
CA ALA A 401 8.83 30.27 8.60
C ALA A 401 8.54 30.16 7.10
N ASP A 402 9.15 29.22 6.40
CA ASP A 402 9.00 29.03 4.96
C ASP A 402 8.09 27.83 4.61
N TYR A 403 7.67 27.06 5.60
CA TYR A 403 6.93 25.81 5.42
C TYR A 403 5.69 25.96 4.54
N PHE A 404 4.83 26.93 4.81
CA PHE A 404 3.62 27.16 4.00
C PHE A 404 3.95 27.67 2.60
N LYS A 405 4.96 28.54 2.45
CA LYS A 405 5.39 29.04 1.14
C LYS A 405 5.91 27.91 0.24
N VAL A 406 6.65 26.97 0.83
CA VAL A 406 7.17 25.81 0.09
C VAL A 406 6.01 24.92 -0.36
N LYS A 407 5.04 24.63 0.51
CA LYS A 407 3.85 23.85 0.15
C LYS A 407 3.04 24.51 -0.97
N ASP A 408 2.76 25.80 -0.85
CA ASP A 408 1.99 26.57 -1.84
C ASP A 408 2.71 26.63 -3.19
N ARG A 409 4.05 26.77 -3.18
CA ARG A 409 4.86 26.71 -4.40
C ARG A 409 4.71 25.35 -5.09
N ILE A 410 4.88 24.25 -4.35
CA ILE A 410 4.77 22.90 -4.91
C ILE A 410 3.37 22.66 -5.49
N ALA A 411 2.32 23.05 -4.77
CA ALA A 411 0.96 22.87 -5.24
C ALA A 411 0.70 23.64 -6.56
N ARG A 412 1.18 24.89 -6.64
CA ARG A 412 1.08 25.70 -7.86
C ARG A 412 1.84 25.06 -9.02
N GLU A 413 3.07 24.60 -8.79
CA GLU A 413 3.88 23.91 -9.79
C GLU A 413 3.19 22.64 -10.31
N CYS A 414 2.48 21.88 -9.47
CA CYS A 414 1.69 20.73 -9.89
C CYS A 414 0.53 21.14 -10.80
N VAL A 415 -0.25 22.16 -10.42
CA VAL A 415 -1.36 22.67 -11.24
C VAL A 415 -0.86 23.17 -12.59
N GLU A 416 0.12 24.07 -12.60
CA GLU A 416 0.71 24.65 -13.83
C GLU A 416 1.25 23.55 -14.76
N ARG A 417 1.94 22.56 -14.21
CA ARG A 417 2.47 21.45 -15.00
C ARG A 417 1.34 20.58 -15.56
N TYR A 418 0.33 20.21 -14.76
CA TYR A 418 -0.79 19.42 -15.22
C TYR A 418 -1.50 20.12 -16.39
N GLU A 419 -1.82 21.40 -16.25
CA GLU A 419 -2.44 22.21 -17.30
C GLU A 419 -1.58 22.31 -18.57
N SER A 420 -0.27 22.51 -18.40
CA SER A 420 0.66 22.60 -19.54
C SER A 420 0.75 21.31 -20.36
N VAL A 421 0.57 20.16 -19.72
CA VAL A 421 0.66 18.85 -20.37
C VAL A 421 -0.68 18.41 -20.95
N THR A 422 -1.78 18.63 -20.25
CA THR A 422 -3.10 18.14 -20.63
C THR A 422 -3.91 19.15 -21.45
N GLY A 423 -3.59 20.43 -21.34
CA GLY A 423 -4.38 21.51 -21.93
C GLY A 423 -5.67 21.83 -21.18
N CYS A 424 -5.94 21.17 -20.05
CA CYS A 424 -7.09 21.46 -19.19
C CYS A 424 -6.87 22.80 -18.45
N ASN A 425 -7.96 23.48 -18.08
CA ASN A 425 -7.90 24.71 -17.29
C ASN A 425 -8.59 24.47 -15.93
N ILE A 426 -7.87 23.86 -15.01
CA ILE A 426 -8.40 23.58 -13.66
C ILE A 426 -8.26 24.78 -12.73
N HIS A 427 -7.23 25.63 -12.96
CA HIS A 427 -6.93 26.77 -12.12
C HIS A 427 -8.12 27.72 -11.93
N ALA A 428 -8.88 27.98 -13.00
CA ALA A 428 -10.05 28.86 -12.96
C ALA A 428 -11.24 28.30 -12.16
N HIS A 429 -11.20 27.01 -11.83
CA HIS A 429 -12.29 26.25 -11.19
C HIS A 429 -11.95 25.78 -9.78
N ILE A 430 -10.79 26.17 -9.22
CA ILE A 430 -10.41 25.77 -7.86
C ILE A 430 -11.32 26.46 -6.83
N GLU A 431 -12.12 25.67 -6.12
CA GLU A 431 -12.97 26.12 -5.01
C GLU A 431 -12.33 25.79 -3.64
N GLU A 432 -11.64 24.66 -3.55
CA GLU A 432 -10.97 24.22 -2.30
C GLU A 432 -9.60 23.62 -2.63
N ILE A 433 -8.60 23.88 -1.77
CA ILE A 433 -7.27 23.28 -1.87
C ILE A 433 -6.74 22.92 -0.48
N VAL A 434 -6.27 21.67 -0.35
CA VAL A 434 -5.63 21.18 0.88
C VAL A 434 -4.29 20.54 0.52
N ILE A 435 -3.24 20.82 1.28
CA ILE A 435 -1.91 20.28 1.01
C ILE A 435 -1.40 19.53 2.24
N ALA A 436 -1.26 18.21 2.12
CA ALA A 436 -0.63 17.34 3.11
C ALA A 436 0.83 17.08 2.72
N SER A 437 1.78 17.57 3.49
CA SER A 437 3.21 17.31 3.28
C SER A 437 3.65 16.05 4.03
N PRO A 438 4.88 15.54 3.82
CA PRO A 438 5.47 14.50 4.65
C PRO A 438 5.37 14.77 6.15
N VAL A 439 5.50 16.03 6.57
CA VAL A 439 5.32 16.44 8.00
C VAL A 439 3.88 16.23 8.47
N THR A 440 2.88 16.51 7.61
CA THR A 440 1.47 16.24 7.91
C THR A 440 1.25 14.74 8.10
N TRP A 441 1.75 13.92 7.17
CA TRP A 441 1.65 12.46 7.24
C TRP A 441 2.34 11.89 8.48
N ALA A 442 3.57 12.34 8.78
CA ALA A 442 4.30 11.93 9.99
C ALA A 442 3.49 12.20 11.27
N ARG A 443 2.81 13.35 11.34
CA ARG A 443 1.96 13.73 12.49
C ARG A 443 0.77 12.78 12.66
N TYR A 444 0.06 12.48 11.56
CA TYR A 444 -1.15 11.65 11.61
C TYR A 444 -0.83 10.17 11.77
N LEU A 445 0.12 9.64 11.02
CA LEU A 445 0.46 8.22 11.02
C LEU A 445 1.42 7.83 12.15
N GLY A 446 2.25 8.77 12.62
CA GLY A 446 3.31 8.49 13.58
C GLY A 446 4.54 7.82 12.96
N THR A 447 4.64 7.81 11.63
CA THR A 447 5.80 7.26 10.90
C THR A 447 6.97 8.25 10.93
N PRO A 448 8.24 7.78 10.82
CA PRO A 448 9.41 8.65 11.05
C PRO A 448 9.53 9.84 10.12
N ARG A 449 9.16 9.70 8.85
CA ARG A 449 9.27 10.76 7.82
C ARG A 449 7.96 11.03 7.11
N GLY A 450 6.84 10.48 7.62
CA GLY A 450 5.56 10.56 6.94
C GLY A 450 5.41 9.54 5.81
N ASP A 451 6.25 8.50 5.79
CA ASP A 451 6.10 7.40 4.85
C ASP A 451 4.75 6.71 5.05
N VAL A 452 4.12 6.32 3.93
CA VAL A 452 2.79 5.73 3.90
C VAL A 452 2.80 4.25 3.54
N TYR A 453 3.91 3.77 2.98
CA TYR A 453 4.06 2.39 2.54
C TYR A 453 4.67 1.48 3.61
N GLY A 454 5.50 2.00 4.50
CA GLY A 454 6.24 1.23 5.48
C GLY A 454 7.71 1.10 5.11
N TYR A 455 8.17 -0.10 4.77
CA TYR A 455 9.54 -0.34 4.33
C TYR A 455 9.61 -0.60 2.83
N GLU A 456 10.65 -0.05 2.19
CA GLU A 456 10.95 -0.31 0.79
C GLU A 456 11.21 -1.81 0.56
N PRO A 457 10.62 -2.43 -0.48
CA PRO A 457 10.86 -3.84 -0.79
C PRO A 457 12.34 -4.09 -1.11
N ALA A 458 12.99 -4.94 -0.32
CA ALA A 458 14.36 -5.34 -0.54
C ALA A 458 14.45 -6.79 -1.05
N ASN A 459 15.38 -7.08 -1.95
CA ASN A 459 15.54 -8.42 -2.53
C ASN A 459 15.78 -9.53 -1.48
N TRP A 460 16.42 -9.18 -0.35
CA TRP A 460 16.68 -10.12 0.75
C TRP A 460 15.49 -10.27 1.70
N ASP A 461 14.54 -9.34 1.70
CA ASP A 461 13.38 -9.28 2.60
C ASP A 461 12.07 -9.10 1.81
N GLY A 462 12.05 -9.51 0.57
CA GLY A 462 10.87 -9.49 -0.27
C GLY A 462 9.88 -10.60 0.10
N MET A 463 8.72 -10.59 -0.56
CA MET A 463 7.62 -11.54 -0.32
C MET A 463 8.08 -13.00 -0.33
N PHE A 464 8.85 -13.43 -1.32
CA PHE A 464 9.28 -14.82 -1.45
C PHE A 464 10.24 -15.29 -0.34
N PRO A 465 11.31 -14.56 0.03
CA PRO A 465 12.12 -14.89 1.20
C PRO A 465 11.32 -14.94 2.50
N ARG A 466 10.38 -14.01 2.70
CA ARG A 466 9.53 -13.98 3.90
C ARG A 466 8.57 -15.16 3.97
N VAL A 467 7.95 -15.53 2.85
CA VAL A 467 7.09 -16.71 2.74
C VAL A 467 7.86 -18.00 3.06
N GLN A 468 9.09 -18.15 2.54
CA GLN A 468 9.91 -19.33 2.80
C GLN A 468 10.35 -19.47 4.27
N SER A 469 10.59 -18.36 4.94
CA SER A 469 11.00 -18.33 6.34
C SER A 469 9.83 -18.31 7.32
N GLY A 470 8.63 -18.00 6.83
CA GLY A 470 7.43 -17.83 7.64
C GLY A 470 7.64 -16.85 8.79
N HIS A 471 6.89 -17.00 9.86
CA HIS A 471 7.01 -16.16 11.06
C HIS A 471 8.36 -16.27 11.80
N LYS A 472 9.27 -17.14 11.38
CA LYS A 472 10.59 -17.33 12.02
C LYS A 472 11.55 -16.16 11.80
N LEU A 473 11.31 -15.34 10.78
CA LEU A 473 12.07 -14.10 10.53
C LEU A 473 11.49 -12.89 11.26
N ASP A 474 10.28 -13.00 11.80
CA ASP A 474 9.65 -11.92 12.53
C ASP A 474 10.45 -11.55 13.79
N TYR A 475 10.18 -10.35 14.27
CA TYR A 475 10.71 -9.81 15.48
C TYR A 475 10.40 -10.71 16.69
N THR A 476 11.41 -10.98 17.52
CA THR A 476 11.44 -12.12 18.45
C THR A 476 10.93 -11.83 19.86
N VAL A 477 10.09 -10.83 20.06
CA VAL A 477 9.42 -10.59 21.36
C VAL A 477 8.19 -11.48 21.47
N GLN A 478 8.14 -12.33 22.49
CA GLN A 478 7.01 -13.23 22.72
C GLN A 478 5.73 -12.44 23.03
N GLY A 479 4.66 -12.79 22.31
CA GLY A 479 3.38 -12.11 22.44
C GLY A 479 3.26 -10.79 21.68
N LEU A 480 4.29 -10.35 20.93
CA LEU A 480 4.24 -9.17 20.06
C LEU A 480 4.36 -9.57 18.59
N ARG A 481 3.44 -9.07 17.77
CA ARG A 481 3.45 -9.19 16.31
C ARG A 481 3.18 -7.86 15.64
N PHE A 482 3.59 -7.74 14.38
CA PHE A 482 3.45 -6.52 13.59
C PHE A 482 2.61 -6.77 12.34
N ALA A 483 1.59 -5.96 12.15
CA ALA A 483 0.70 -5.98 10.98
C ALA A 483 0.82 -4.66 10.20
N GLY A 484 0.54 -4.68 8.91
CA GLY A 484 0.63 -3.51 8.03
C GLY A 484 1.73 -3.64 6.99
N GLY A 485 2.13 -2.54 6.35
CA GLY A 485 3.13 -2.47 5.27
C GLY A 485 4.58 -2.83 5.67
N HIS A 486 4.79 -3.29 6.86
CA HIS A 486 6.07 -3.74 7.42
C HIS A 486 6.01 -5.22 7.85
N GLY A 487 4.94 -5.91 7.52
CA GLY A 487 4.74 -7.34 7.76
C GLY A 487 5.28 -8.22 6.63
N THR A 488 4.91 -9.49 6.66
CA THR A 488 5.35 -10.50 5.70
C THR A 488 4.81 -10.30 4.29
N GLN A 489 3.69 -9.59 4.14
CA GLN A 489 3.04 -9.33 2.87
C GLN A 489 3.59 -8.08 2.13
N MET A 490 4.59 -7.43 2.67
CA MET A 490 5.20 -6.19 2.17
C MET A 490 4.28 -4.96 2.32
N ASP A 491 4.48 -3.94 1.50
CA ASP A 491 3.79 -2.66 1.52
C ASP A 491 2.46 -2.67 0.72
N GLY A 492 1.73 -1.58 0.82
CA GLY A 492 0.46 -1.36 0.11
C GLY A 492 -0.79 -1.69 0.92
N PHE A 493 -1.93 -1.19 0.46
CA PHE A 493 -3.21 -1.30 1.18
C PHE A 493 -3.73 -2.73 1.23
N SER A 494 -3.76 -3.41 0.08
CA SER A 494 -4.19 -4.80 -0.03
C SER A 494 -3.33 -5.72 0.81
N GLN A 495 -2.02 -5.52 0.77
CA GLN A 495 -1.04 -6.27 1.53
C GLN A 495 -1.17 -6.02 3.03
N ALA A 496 -1.54 -4.80 3.44
CA ALA A 496 -1.79 -4.50 4.85
C ALA A 496 -2.95 -5.32 5.43
N TYR A 497 -4.07 -5.48 4.67
CA TYR A 497 -5.18 -6.33 5.10
C TYR A 497 -4.77 -7.81 5.21
N LEU A 498 -4.05 -8.33 4.22
CA LEU A 498 -3.54 -9.71 4.24
C LEU A 498 -2.54 -9.93 5.37
N SER A 499 -1.63 -8.98 5.60
CA SER A 499 -0.68 -8.99 6.71
C SER A 499 -1.39 -9.06 8.07
N GLY A 500 -2.44 -8.25 8.25
CA GLY A 500 -3.25 -8.27 9.48
C GLY A 500 -3.83 -9.65 9.78
N ALA A 501 -4.47 -10.27 8.79
CA ALA A 501 -5.04 -11.61 8.90
C ALA A 501 -3.97 -12.67 9.18
N GLU A 502 -2.84 -12.61 8.48
CA GLU A 502 -1.73 -13.54 8.63
C GLU A 502 -1.12 -13.47 10.03
N GLN A 503 -0.83 -12.26 10.53
CA GLN A 503 -0.24 -12.08 11.87
C GLN A 503 -1.22 -12.49 12.99
N ALA A 504 -2.52 -12.27 12.79
CA ALA A 504 -3.55 -12.77 13.69
C ALA A 504 -3.56 -14.32 13.73
N ARG A 505 -3.49 -14.96 12.56
CA ARG A 505 -3.41 -16.42 12.44
C ARG A 505 -2.16 -16.98 13.14
N TYR A 506 -1.00 -16.37 12.92
CA TYR A 506 0.23 -16.80 13.60
C TYR A 506 0.16 -16.59 15.12
N MET A 507 -0.46 -15.52 15.58
CA MET A 507 -0.69 -15.31 17.03
C MET A 507 -1.55 -16.40 17.63
N LEU A 508 -2.64 -16.82 16.97
CA LEU A 508 -3.48 -17.93 17.43
C LEU A 508 -2.70 -19.25 17.51
N LEU A 509 -1.84 -19.54 16.55
CA LEU A 509 -0.96 -20.71 16.59
C LEU A 509 0.01 -20.67 17.78
N ASP A 510 0.54 -19.50 18.11
CA ASP A 510 1.40 -19.35 19.29
C ASP A 510 0.62 -19.51 20.61
N MET A 511 -0.59 -18.93 20.67
CA MET A 511 -1.50 -19.12 21.83
C MET A 511 -1.83 -20.59 22.04
N GLN A 512 -2.13 -21.33 20.97
CA GLN A 512 -2.43 -22.77 21.05
C GLN A 512 -1.23 -23.59 21.55
N LYS A 513 0.00 -23.27 21.12
CA LYS A 513 1.23 -23.93 21.62
C LYS A 513 1.44 -23.71 23.12
N GLU A 514 0.97 -22.58 23.66
CA GLU A 514 1.04 -22.26 25.08
C GLU A 514 -0.17 -22.79 25.88
N GLY A 515 -1.12 -23.48 25.23
CA GLY A 515 -2.34 -23.99 25.87
C GLY A 515 -3.35 -22.91 26.26
N LYS A 516 -3.38 -21.80 25.52
CA LYS A 516 -4.22 -20.61 25.78
C LYS A 516 -5.26 -20.36 24.68
#